data_8ff22131da1bc90508514c4063346c87
#
_entry.id   8ff22131da1bc90508514c4063346c87
#
_cell.length_a   1.000
_cell.length_b   1.000
_cell.length_c   1.000
_cell.angle_alpha   90.00
_cell.angle_beta   90.00
_cell.angle_gamma   90.00
#
_symmetry.space_group_name_H-M   'P 1'
#
loop_
_entity.id
_entity.type
_entity.pdbx_description
1 polymer ?
#
loop_
_entity_poly.entity_id
_entity_poly.type
_entity_poly.pdbx_seq_one_letter_code
_entity_poly.pdbx_strand_id
1 'polypeptide(L)'
;VAGWLIGAFGVMQTFRIFGIAFLVLLILLALPLSFPPKDWRPAGWTPPAPKAGETVCEMTRSQMLRTSTFYALWICYFIGCLAGLMAIGIAKPVGTEAVHIEPALATMLVGVFAIFNGGGRPLFGSLTDRLNPRNTALLSFLLIAAGSLLMWQLPTIPGYIIAFALLWGCLGGWLAIAPTGCATYFGTCDYPRCYGVLFLAYGAGAIAGPQLAGFIRTSTGSYIGAFPYVMVLAAIGFLI
;
A
#
# COMPACT_ATOMS: atom_id res chain seq x y z
N VAL A 1 2.76 -13.30 -18.36
CA VAL A 1 3.04 -14.69 -17.97
C VAL A 1 1.78 -15.39 -17.47
N ALA A 2 1.12 -14.89 -16.38
CA ALA A 2 -0.05 -15.57 -15.78
C ALA A 2 -1.19 -15.78 -16.80
N GLY A 3 -1.58 -14.73 -17.55
CA GLY A 3 -2.65 -14.84 -18.53
C GLY A 3 -2.38 -15.88 -19.63
N TRP A 4 -1.14 -15.99 -20.10
CA TRP A 4 -0.73 -17.01 -21.05
C TRP A 4 -0.80 -18.42 -20.46
N LEU A 5 -0.29 -18.59 -19.25
CA LEU A 5 -0.36 -19.89 -18.55
C LEU A 5 -1.82 -20.34 -18.30
N ILE A 6 -2.69 -19.39 -17.92
CA ILE A 6 -4.11 -19.70 -17.73
C ILE A 6 -4.76 -20.15 -19.05
N GLY A 7 -4.44 -19.49 -20.14
CA GLY A 7 -4.93 -19.89 -21.48
C GLY A 7 -4.42 -21.24 -21.95
N ALA A 8 -3.16 -21.58 -21.62
CA ALA A 8 -2.53 -22.84 -22.06
C ALA A 8 -2.88 -24.03 -21.15
N PHE A 9 -2.93 -23.85 -19.83
CA PHE A 9 -2.99 -24.93 -18.83
C PHE A 9 -4.20 -24.84 -17.89
N GLY A 10 -4.99 -23.78 -17.98
CA GLY A 10 -6.09 -23.51 -17.06
C GLY A 10 -5.64 -22.96 -15.70
N VAL A 11 -6.59 -22.46 -14.92
CA VAL A 11 -6.33 -21.74 -13.67
C VAL A 11 -5.63 -22.63 -12.64
N MET A 12 -6.12 -23.84 -12.41
CA MET A 12 -5.60 -24.73 -11.37
C MET A 12 -4.14 -25.14 -11.61
N GLN A 13 -3.79 -25.48 -12.86
CA GLN A 13 -2.42 -25.83 -13.19
C GLN A 13 -1.48 -24.62 -13.13
N THR A 14 -1.95 -23.44 -13.49
CA THR A 14 -1.18 -22.20 -13.35
C THR A 14 -0.82 -21.93 -11.89
N PHE A 15 -1.76 -22.12 -10.96
CA PHE A 15 -1.46 -21.99 -9.52
C PHE A 15 -0.44 -23.02 -9.05
N ARG A 16 -0.53 -24.28 -9.51
CA ARG A 16 0.46 -25.31 -9.18
C ARG A 16 1.85 -24.97 -9.69
N ILE A 17 1.94 -24.53 -10.95
CA ILE A 17 3.22 -24.13 -11.57
C ILE A 17 3.86 -22.99 -10.79
N PHE A 18 3.10 -21.91 -10.49
CA PHE A 18 3.61 -20.79 -9.71
C PHE A 18 3.95 -21.20 -8.27
N GLY A 19 3.12 -22.03 -7.64
CA GLY A 19 3.39 -22.50 -6.28
C GLY A 19 4.71 -23.26 -6.18
N ILE A 20 4.96 -24.19 -7.09
CA ILE A 20 6.22 -24.95 -7.14
C ILE A 20 7.40 -24.03 -7.50
N ALA A 21 7.25 -23.19 -8.51
CA ALA A 21 8.31 -22.27 -8.93
C ALA A 21 8.70 -21.30 -7.82
N PHE A 22 7.75 -20.69 -7.13
CA PHE A 22 8.02 -19.81 -6.00
C PHE A 22 8.61 -20.55 -4.79
N LEU A 23 8.12 -21.77 -4.49
CA LEU A 23 8.68 -22.58 -3.42
C LEU A 23 10.17 -22.86 -3.66
N VAL A 24 10.51 -23.36 -4.85
CA VAL A 24 11.91 -23.65 -5.21
C VAL A 24 12.76 -22.39 -5.18
N LEU A 25 12.27 -21.29 -5.79
CA LEU A 25 12.99 -20.02 -5.83
C LEU A 25 13.23 -19.47 -4.42
N LEU A 26 12.23 -19.46 -3.54
CA LEU A 26 12.35 -18.96 -2.18
C LEU A 26 13.32 -19.81 -1.35
N ILE A 27 13.29 -21.15 -1.48
CA ILE A 27 14.26 -22.02 -0.80
C ILE A 27 15.68 -21.70 -1.27
N LEU A 28 15.91 -21.62 -2.59
CA LEU A 28 17.23 -21.34 -3.14
C LEU A 28 17.76 -19.97 -2.70
N LEU A 29 16.90 -18.95 -2.66
CA LEU A 29 17.29 -17.61 -2.21
C LEU A 29 17.45 -17.51 -0.69
N ALA A 30 16.80 -18.37 0.08
CA ALA A 30 16.92 -18.39 1.54
C ALA A 30 18.20 -19.10 2.03
N LEU A 31 18.72 -20.07 1.27
CA LEU A 31 19.90 -20.84 1.66
C LEU A 31 21.15 -19.99 2.01
N PRO A 32 21.49 -18.92 1.25
CA PRO A 32 22.63 -18.07 1.59
C PRO A 32 22.35 -17.06 2.71
N LEU A 33 21.11 -16.91 3.17
CA LEU A 33 20.76 -15.94 4.21
C LEU A 33 21.15 -16.47 5.59
N SER A 34 21.99 -15.74 6.29
CA SER A 34 22.35 -16.01 7.67
C SER A 34 22.15 -14.76 8.52
N PHE A 35 21.77 -14.95 9.78
CA PHE A 35 21.73 -13.82 10.73
C PHE A 35 23.17 -13.37 11.01
N PRO A 36 23.41 -12.05 11.07
CA PRO A 36 24.70 -11.54 11.49
C PRO A 36 24.99 -11.97 12.94
N PRO A 37 26.29 -12.18 13.31
CA PRO A 37 26.65 -12.44 14.69
C PRO A 37 26.15 -11.35 15.64
N LYS A 38 25.97 -11.70 16.92
CA LYS A 38 25.68 -10.70 17.96
C LYS A 38 26.74 -9.60 17.91
N ASP A 39 26.29 -8.35 18.01
CA ASP A 39 27.14 -7.15 17.96
C ASP A 39 27.84 -6.86 16.63
N TRP A 40 27.44 -7.54 15.55
CA TRP A 40 27.95 -7.26 14.22
C TRP A 40 27.59 -5.83 13.78
N ARG A 41 28.59 -5.10 13.28
CA ARG A 41 28.42 -3.77 12.69
C ARG A 41 29.18 -3.71 11.36
N PRO A 42 28.65 -3.00 10.36
CA PRO A 42 29.37 -2.76 9.13
C PRO A 42 30.71 -2.05 9.43
N ALA A 43 31.76 -2.41 8.72
CA ALA A 43 33.05 -1.75 8.87
C ALA A 43 32.93 -0.24 8.60
N GLY A 44 33.41 0.58 9.53
CA GLY A 44 33.38 2.04 9.41
C GLY A 44 32.01 2.68 9.69
N TRP A 45 30.96 1.90 10.05
CA TRP A 45 29.67 2.47 10.43
C TRP A 45 29.64 2.85 11.90
N THR A 46 29.33 4.08 12.18
CA THR A 46 28.99 4.57 13.53
C THR A 46 27.53 4.96 13.55
N PRO A 47 26.75 4.64 14.62
CA PRO A 47 25.40 5.13 14.77
C PRO A 47 25.38 6.64 14.58
N PRO A 48 24.45 7.20 13.76
CA PRO A 48 24.31 8.64 13.68
C PRO A 48 24.05 9.18 15.10
N ALA A 49 24.77 10.22 15.47
CA ALA A 49 24.52 10.91 16.74
C ALA A 49 23.07 11.40 16.77
N PRO A 50 22.33 11.24 17.88
CA PRO A 50 21.00 11.82 18.02
C PRO A 50 21.09 13.32 17.69
N LYS A 51 20.23 13.80 16.81
CA LYS A 51 20.17 15.24 16.54
C LYS A 51 19.82 15.95 17.82
N ALA A 52 20.52 17.07 18.10
CA ALA A 52 20.29 17.85 19.31
C ALA A 52 18.79 18.22 19.41
N GLY A 53 18.12 17.76 20.44
CA GLY A 53 16.68 17.96 20.67
C GLY A 53 15.77 16.82 20.21
N GLU A 54 16.26 15.78 19.55
CA GLU A 54 15.49 14.54 19.33
C GLU A 54 15.54 13.70 20.63
N THR A 55 14.45 13.73 21.39
CA THR A 55 14.17 12.69 22.37
C THR A 55 13.81 11.43 21.57
N VAL A 56 14.71 10.46 21.52
CA VAL A 56 14.41 9.14 20.99
C VAL A 56 13.32 8.54 21.87
N CYS A 57 12.09 8.56 21.37
CA CYS A 57 10.96 8.01 22.08
C CYS A 57 11.01 6.48 21.93
N GLU A 58 11.52 5.78 22.93
CA GLU A 58 11.58 4.32 22.93
C GLU A 58 10.37 3.76 23.68
N MET A 59 9.35 3.36 22.93
CA MET A 59 8.12 2.80 23.49
C MET A 59 8.05 1.30 23.29
N THR A 60 7.59 0.60 24.32
CA THR A 60 7.11 -0.77 24.19
C THR A 60 5.75 -0.80 23.49
N ARG A 61 5.39 -1.95 22.90
CA ARG A 61 4.06 -2.14 22.30
C ARG A 61 2.91 -1.71 23.22
N SER A 62 2.97 -2.04 24.49
CA SER A 62 1.90 -1.69 25.44
C SER A 62 1.79 -0.19 25.69
N GLN A 63 2.90 0.53 25.68
CA GLN A 63 2.92 1.99 25.80
C GLN A 63 2.37 2.63 24.53
N MET A 64 2.82 2.18 23.35
CA MET A 64 2.34 2.64 22.04
C MET A 64 0.81 2.55 21.94
N LEU A 65 0.22 1.42 22.31
CA LEU A 65 -1.24 1.19 22.27
C LEU A 65 -2.06 2.14 23.15
N ARG A 66 -1.43 2.86 24.08
CA ARG A 66 -2.09 3.86 24.93
C ARG A 66 -2.00 5.28 24.38
N THR A 67 -1.34 5.48 23.25
CA THR A 67 -1.15 6.80 22.63
C THR A 67 -2.21 7.08 21.57
N SER A 68 -2.69 8.33 21.49
CA SER A 68 -3.55 8.79 20.41
C SER A 68 -2.85 8.73 19.05
N THR A 69 -1.53 8.96 19.04
CA THR A 69 -0.69 8.88 17.83
C THR A 69 -0.75 7.51 17.16
N PHE A 70 -0.82 6.42 17.96
CA PHE A 70 -0.99 5.09 17.40
C PHE A 70 -2.30 4.95 16.63
N TYR A 71 -3.41 5.37 17.22
CA TYR A 71 -4.74 5.27 16.60
C TYR A 71 -4.84 6.17 15.37
N ALA A 72 -4.28 7.38 15.42
CA ALA A 72 -4.22 8.27 14.28
C ALA A 72 -3.43 7.63 13.12
N LEU A 73 -2.23 7.13 13.38
CA LEU A 73 -1.41 6.46 12.36
C LEU A 73 -2.07 5.18 11.84
N TRP A 74 -2.72 4.40 12.73
CA TRP A 74 -3.42 3.17 12.37
C TRP A 74 -4.60 3.46 11.41
N ILE A 75 -5.43 4.47 11.73
CA ILE A 75 -6.57 4.87 10.91
C ILE A 75 -6.09 5.43 9.58
N CYS A 76 -5.07 6.28 9.58
CA CYS A 76 -4.47 6.80 8.34
C CYS A 76 -3.94 5.66 7.46
N TYR A 77 -3.21 4.71 8.05
CA TYR A 77 -2.69 3.56 7.31
C TYR A 77 -3.82 2.66 6.77
N PHE A 78 -4.85 2.43 7.56
CA PHE A 78 -6.06 1.72 7.13
C PHE A 78 -6.71 2.38 5.91
N ILE A 79 -6.94 3.70 5.96
CA ILE A 79 -7.57 4.45 4.85
C ILE A 79 -6.72 4.38 3.58
N GLY A 80 -5.42 4.61 3.70
CA GLY A 80 -4.49 4.55 2.56
C GLY A 80 -4.46 3.16 1.91
N CYS A 81 -4.44 2.10 2.73
CA CYS A 81 -4.48 0.72 2.25
C CYS A 81 -5.84 0.34 1.68
N LEU A 82 -6.94 0.74 2.31
CA LEU A 82 -8.30 0.51 1.80
C LEU A 82 -8.43 1.07 0.38
N ALA A 83 -8.04 2.32 0.17
CA ALA A 83 -8.12 2.97 -1.13
C ALA A 83 -7.33 2.22 -2.22
N GLY A 84 -6.07 1.88 -1.92
CA GLY A 84 -5.22 1.22 -2.89
C GLY A 84 -5.58 -0.24 -3.13
N LEU A 85 -5.93 -1.01 -2.09
CA LEU A 85 -6.33 -2.42 -2.23
C LEU A 85 -7.70 -2.58 -2.88
N MET A 86 -8.62 -1.62 -2.63
CA MET A 86 -9.84 -1.49 -3.42
C MET A 86 -9.51 -1.31 -4.90
N ALA A 87 -8.65 -0.33 -5.22
CA ALA A 87 -8.26 -0.05 -6.61
C ALA A 87 -7.61 -1.27 -7.28
N ILE A 88 -6.78 -2.06 -6.54
CA ILE A 88 -6.23 -3.31 -7.06
C ILE A 88 -7.35 -4.29 -7.44
N GLY A 89 -8.31 -4.50 -6.54
CA GLY A 89 -9.38 -5.46 -6.73
C GLY A 89 -10.31 -5.15 -7.92
N ILE A 90 -10.54 -3.85 -8.19
CA ILE A 90 -11.49 -3.42 -9.20
C ILE A 90 -10.84 -2.84 -10.47
N ALA A 91 -9.51 -2.83 -10.59
CA ALA A 91 -8.82 -2.21 -11.73
C ALA A 91 -9.34 -2.73 -13.07
N LYS A 92 -9.31 -4.04 -13.28
CA LYS A 92 -9.78 -4.64 -14.53
C LYS A 92 -11.28 -4.42 -14.78
N PRO A 93 -12.19 -4.75 -13.85
CA PRO A 93 -13.62 -4.53 -14.07
C PRO A 93 -13.97 -3.04 -14.29
N VAL A 94 -13.37 -2.10 -13.61
CA VAL A 94 -13.59 -0.66 -13.90
C VAL A 94 -13.15 -0.31 -15.32
N GLY A 95 -11.97 -0.79 -15.76
CA GLY A 95 -11.50 -0.55 -17.12
C GLY A 95 -12.46 -1.11 -18.17
N THR A 96 -12.97 -2.32 -18.01
CA THR A 96 -13.83 -2.98 -18.99
C THR A 96 -15.30 -2.55 -18.91
N GLU A 97 -15.87 -2.37 -17.71
CA GLU A 97 -17.29 -2.09 -17.53
C GLU A 97 -17.63 -0.60 -17.58
N ALA A 98 -16.76 0.26 -16.98
CA ALA A 98 -17.06 1.68 -16.86
C ALA A 98 -16.36 2.55 -17.91
N VAL A 99 -15.14 2.16 -18.32
CA VAL A 99 -14.35 2.92 -19.31
C VAL A 99 -14.41 2.28 -20.70
N HIS A 100 -14.97 1.05 -20.81
CA HIS A 100 -15.13 0.28 -22.04
C HIS A 100 -13.81 -0.02 -22.76
N ILE A 101 -12.73 -0.26 -21.99
CA ILE A 101 -11.43 -0.68 -22.52
C ILE A 101 -11.50 -2.16 -22.90
N GLU A 102 -10.84 -2.51 -24.00
CA GLU A 102 -10.71 -3.91 -24.39
C GLU A 102 -10.08 -4.75 -23.28
N PRO A 103 -10.60 -5.97 -22.97
CA PRO A 103 -10.12 -6.80 -21.85
C PRO A 103 -8.63 -7.12 -21.87
N ALA A 104 -8.02 -7.25 -23.06
CA ALA A 104 -6.58 -7.47 -23.21
C ALA A 104 -5.78 -6.25 -22.75
N LEU A 105 -6.17 -5.05 -23.21
CA LEU A 105 -5.55 -3.79 -22.82
C LEU A 105 -5.77 -3.49 -21.33
N ALA A 106 -6.96 -3.74 -20.79
CA ALA A 106 -7.24 -3.59 -19.36
C ALA A 106 -6.31 -4.49 -18.50
N THR A 107 -6.09 -5.73 -18.94
CA THR A 107 -5.17 -6.65 -18.27
C THR A 107 -3.71 -6.17 -18.32
N MET A 108 -3.28 -5.59 -19.45
CA MET A 108 -1.95 -5.01 -19.60
C MET A 108 -1.77 -3.80 -18.68
N LEU A 109 -2.77 -2.92 -18.58
CA LEU A 109 -2.75 -1.74 -17.72
C LEU A 109 -2.64 -2.11 -16.23
N VAL A 110 -3.28 -3.18 -15.79
CA VAL A 110 -3.07 -3.72 -14.42
C VAL A 110 -1.59 -4.03 -14.16
N GLY A 111 -0.88 -4.59 -15.16
CA GLY A 111 0.57 -4.81 -15.07
C GLY A 111 1.36 -3.50 -14.96
N VAL A 112 0.95 -2.47 -15.70
CA VAL A 112 1.55 -1.12 -15.61
C VAL A 112 1.31 -0.50 -14.24
N PHE A 113 0.10 -0.61 -13.69
CA PHE A 113 -0.20 -0.11 -12.34
C PHE A 113 0.64 -0.78 -11.24
N ALA A 114 1.02 -2.05 -11.42
CA ALA A 114 1.94 -2.71 -10.50
C ALA A 114 3.32 -2.04 -10.44
N ILE A 115 3.78 -1.43 -11.54
CA ILE A 115 5.02 -0.63 -11.58
C ILE A 115 4.88 0.61 -10.71
N PHE A 116 3.72 1.30 -10.77
CA PHE A 116 3.46 2.46 -9.91
C PHE A 116 3.40 2.07 -8.43
N ASN A 117 2.82 0.91 -8.09
CA ASN A 117 2.83 0.40 -6.72
C ASN A 117 4.27 0.08 -6.25
N GLY A 118 5.06 -0.60 -7.07
CA GLY A 118 6.47 -0.89 -6.77
C GLY A 118 7.30 0.38 -6.63
N GLY A 119 7.18 1.32 -7.60
CA GLY A 119 7.87 2.60 -7.62
C GLY A 119 7.41 3.57 -6.52
N GLY A 120 6.17 3.43 -6.08
CA GLY A 120 5.63 4.22 -4.96
C GLY A 120 6.44 4.05 -3.66
N ARG A 121 6.96 2.84 -3.39
CA ARG A 121 7.76 2.58 -2.18
C ARG A 121 9.01 3.43 -2.09
N PRO A 122 9.96 3.39 -3.05
CA PRO A 122 11.15 4.23 -2.99
C PRO A 122 10.83 5.72 -3.12
N LEU A 123 9.81 6.09 -3.92
CA LEU A 123 9.41 7.49 -4.08
C LEU A 123 8.92 8.08 -2.75
N PHE A 124 7.93 7.46 -2.13
CA PHE A 124 7.38 7.93 -0.84
C PHE A 124 8.35 7.72 0.32
N GLY A 125 9.23 6.69 0.26
CA GLY A 125 10.33 6.54 1.20
C GLY A 125 11.24 7.76 1.19
N SER A 126 11.75 8.16 0.02
CA SER A 126 12.57 9.36 -0.14
C SER A 126 11.84 10.65 0.26
N LEU A 127 10.53 10.74 -0.03
CA LEU A 127 9.71 11.86 0.41
C LEU A 127 9.55 11.89 1.93
N THR A 128 9.38 10.74 2.56
CA THR A 128 9.26 10.63 4.02
C THR A 128 10.54 11.06 4.73
N ASP A 129 11.71 10.73 4.17
CA ASP A 129 13.00 11.17 4.69
C ASP A 129 13.19 12.69 4.60
N ARG A 130 12.58 13.34 3.59
CA ARG A 130 12.70 14.80 3.37
C ARG A 130 11.61 15.63 4.04
N LEU A 131 10.38 15.15 3.99
CA LEU A 131 9.17 15.90 4.42
C LEU A 131 8.64 15.47 5.78
N ASN A 132 9.18 14.43 6.39
CA ASN A 132 8.68 13.66 7.54
C ASN A 132 7.42 12.79 7.23
N PRO A 133 7.09 11.79 8.08
CA PRO A 133 5.97 10.87 7.83
C PRO A 133 4.61 11.56 7.74
N ARG A 134 4.36 12.59 8.57
CA ARG A 134 3.07 13.31 8.59
C ARG A 134 2.80 14.02 7.25
N ASN A 135 3.74 14.83 6.79
CA ASN A 135 3.54 15.61 5.57
C ASN A 135 3.46 14.72 4.34
N THR A 136 4.20 13.61 4.33
CA THR A 136 4.12 12.62 3.25
C THR A 136 2.77 11.89 3.25
N ALA A 137 2.20 11.60 4.43
CA ALA A 137 0.86 11.04 4.54
C ALA A 137 -0.20 12.02 4.02
N LEU A 138 -0.11 13.31 4.39
CA LEU A 138 -1.01 14.37 3.89
C LEU A 138 -0.95 14.45 2.36
N LEU A 139 0.25 14.46 1.77
CA LEU A 139 0.42 14.43 0.32
C LEU A 139 -0.24 13.19 -0.30
N SER A 140 -0.06 12.02 0.30
CA SER A 140 -0.69 10.78 -0.16
C SER A 140 -2.21 10.89 -0.16
N PHE A 141 -2.83 11.46 0.89
CA PHE A 141 -4.28 11.66 0.93
C PHE A 141 -4.78 12.64 -0.11
N LEU A 142 -4.04 13.71 -0.39
CA LEU A 142 -4.38 14.62 -1.50
C LEU A 142 -4.36 13.88 -2.85
N LEU A 143 -3.36 13.04 -3.09
CA LEU A 143 -3.27 12.26 -4.33
C LEU A 143 -4.36 11.19 -4.42
N ILE A 144 -4.71 10.52 -3.31
CA ILE A 144 -5.84 9.57 -3.24
C ILE A 144 -7.15 10.29 -3.54
N ALA A 145 -7.39 11.44 -2.94
CA ALA A 145 -8.59 12.25 -3.18
C ALA A 145 -8.67 12.72 -4.63
N ALA A 146 -7.56 13.23 -5.19
CA ALA A 146 -7.49 13.68 -6.58
C ALA A 146 -7.72 12.53 -7.57
N GLY A 147 -7.10 11.37 -7.36
CA GLY A 147 -7.32 10.18 -8.19
C GLY A 147 -8.76 9.68 -8.11
N SER A 148 -9.35 9.67 -6.91
CA SER A 148 -10.74 9.27 -6.70
C SER A 148 -11.72 10.25 -7.34
N LEU A 149 -11.49 11.55 -7.21
CA LEU A 149 -12.28 12.60 -7.87
C LEU A 149 -12.20 12.48 -9.40
N LEU A 150 -11.00 12.28 -9.92
CA LEU A 150 -10.78 12.14 -11.35
C LEU A 150 -11.56 10.94 -11.91
N MET A 151 -11.51 9.78 -11.24
CA MET A 151 -12.23 8.59 -11.68
C MET A 151 -13.74 8.74 -11.57
N TRP A 152 -14.22 9.48 -10.56
CA TRP A 152 -15.66 9.74 -10.38
C TRP A 152 -16.23 10.68 -11.44
N GLN A 153 -15.51 11.78 -11.74
CA GLN A 153 -16.00 12.84 -12.64
C GLN A 153 -15.69 12.56 -14.12
N LEU A 154 -14.56 11.91 -14.39
CA LEU A 154 -14.03 11.70 -15.74
C LEU A 154 -13.65 10.24 -15.98
N PRO A 155 -14.63 9.31 -16.07
CA PRO A 155 -14.36 7.90 -16.33
C PRO A 155 -13.95 7.67 -17.81
N THR A 156 -12.86 8.29 -18.23
CA THR A 156 -12.25 8.18 -19.54
C THR A 156 -10.97 7.35 -19.47
N ILE A 157 -10.43 6.89 -20.60
CA ILE A 157 -9.18 6.13 -20.63
C ILE A 157 -8.03 6.89 -19.95
N PRO A 158 -7.74 8.17 -20.27
CA PRO A 158 -6.71 8.93 -19.57
C PRO A 158 -7.01 9.10 -18.07
N GLY A 159 -8.26 9.41 -17.72
CA GLY A 159 -8.69 9.55 -16.31
C GLY A 159 -8.48 8.26 -15.52
N TYR A 160 -8.84 7.12 -16.09
CA TYR A 160 -8.60 5.80 -15.50
C TYR A 160 -7.11 5.53 -15.28
N ILE A 161 -6.27 5.75 -16.31
CA ILE A 161 -4.84 5.50 -16.21
C ILE A 161 -4.21 6.34 -15.09
N ILE A 162 -4.50 7.64 -15.06
CA ILE A 162 -3.95 8.56 -14.06
C ILE A 162 -4.48 8.22 -12.65
N ALA A 163 -5.79 8.03 -12.50
CA ALA A 163 -6.41 7.73 -11.20
C ALA A 163 -5.85 6.44 -10.59
N PHE A 164 -5.80 5.37 -11.37
CA PHE A 164 -5.28 4.09 -10.87
C PHE A 164 -3.77 4.11 -10.63
N ALA A 165 -2.99 4.82 -11.45
CA ALA A 165 -1.57 5.03 -11.19
C ALA A 165 -1.33 5.75 -9.85
N LEU A 166 -2.13 6.79 -9.53
CA LEU A 166 -2.07 7.49 -8.25
C LEU A 166 -2.46 6.59 -7.08
N LEU A 167 -3.59 5.88 -7.18
CA LEU A 167 -4.08 5.00 -6.10
C LEU A 167 -3.10 3.85 -5.80
N TRP A 168 -2.56 3.21 -6.84
CA TRP A 168 -1.58 2.15 -6.68
C TRP A 168 -0.22 2.67 -6.17
N GLY A 169 0.21 3.85 -6.65
CA GLY A 169 1.41 4.52 -6.19
C GLY A 169 1.33 4.89 -4.71
N CYS A 170 0.19 5.44 -4.27
CA CYS A 170 -0.06 5.76 -2.87
C CYS A 170 -0.10 4.51 -1.99
N LEU A 171 -0.66 3.38 -2.46
CA LEU A 171 -0.60 2.12 -1.72
C LEU A 171 0.85 1.67 -1.49
N GLY A 172 1.68 1.72 -2.55
CA GLY A 172 3.12 1.48 -2.40
C GLY A 172 3.76 2.43 -1.40
N GLY A 173 3.37 3.71 -1.45
CA GLY A 173 3.80 4.75 -0.53
C GLY A 173 3.48 4.46 0.93
N TRP A 174 2.29 3.98 1.22
CA TRP A 174 1.89 3.62 2.60
C TRP A 174 2.72 2.49 3.19
N LEU A 175 3.26 1.59 2.35
CA LEU A 175 4.21 0.55 2.79
C LEU A 175 5.62 1.10 3.12
N ALA A 176 5.88 2.39 2.85
CA ALA A 176 7.07 3.10 3.30
C ALA A 176 6.74 4.11 4.43
N ILE A 177 5.63 4.85 4.32
CA ILE A 177 5.21 5.86 5.31
C ILE A 177 4.95 5.23 6.68
N ALA A 178 4.18 4.13 6.74
CA ALA A 178 3.77 3.53 7.99
C ALA A 178 4.94 2.93 8.80
N PRO A 179 5.88 2.14 8.22
CA PRO A 179 7.04 1.67 8.96
C PRO A 179 7.95 2.80 9.42
N THR A 180 8.21 3.82 8.58
CA THR A 180 9.00 4.98 8.96
C THR A 180 8.31 5.78 10.06
N GLY A 181 7.00 6.01 9.96
CA GLY A 181 6.21 6.66 11.01
C GLY A 181 6.23 5.87 12.32
N CYS A 182 6.15 4.53 12.27
CA CYS A 182 6.27 3.68 13.44
C CYS A 182 7.62 3.88 14.14
N ALA A 183 8.72 3.84 13.39
CA ALA A 183 10.06 4.06 13.93
C ALA A 183 10.25 5.47 14.48
N THR A 184 9.73 6.50 13.78
CA THR A 184 9.88 7.91 14.16
C THR A 184 9.09 8.26 15.42
N TYR A 185 7.85 7.75 15.56
CA TYR A 185 6.97 8.13 16.66
C TYR A 185 7.09 7.25 17.89
N PHE A 186 7.50 5.98 17.73
CA PHE A 186 7.51 5.01 18.83
C PHE A 186 8.90 4.42 19.12
N GLY A 187 9.90 4.74 18.27
CA GLY A 187 11.27 4.24 18.42
C GLY A 187 11.50 2.87 17.80
N THR A 188 12.71 2.37 17.99
CA THR A 188 13.19 1.14 17.36
C THR A 188 13.38 -0.03 18.33
N CYS A 189 13.32 0.20 19.63
CA CYS A 189 13.59 -0.81 20.66
C CYS A 189 12.63 -2.03 20.57
N ASP A 190 11.32 -1.81 20.45
CA ASP A 190 10.30 -2.87 20.31
C ASP A 190 9.62 -2.83 18.93
N TYR A 191 10.34 -2.31 17.92
CA TYR A 191 9.80 -2.04 16.58
C TYR A 191 9.08 -3.24 15.93
N PRO A 192 9.61 -4.47 15.94
CA PRO A 192 8.93 -5.59 15.30
C PRO A 192 7.53 -5.86 15.88
N ARG A 193 7.36 -5.69 17.19
CA ARG A 193 6.07 -5.87 17.86
C ARG A 193 5.14 -4.68 17.67
N CYS A 194 5.68 -3.47 17.67
CA CYS A 194 4.94 -2.24 17.40
C CYS A 194 4.40 -2.23 15.97
N TYR A 195 5.29 -2.45 15.00
CA TYR A 195 4.91 -2.46 13.59
C TYR A 195 3.98 -3.63 13.24
N GLY A 196 4.16 -4.80 13.86
CA GLY A 196 3.28 -5.95 13.65
C GLY A 196 1.81 -5.63 13.97
N VAL A 197 1.55 -4.89 15.05
CA VAL A 197 0.17 -4.44 15.39
C VAL A 197 -0.31 -3.32 14.46
N LEU A 198 0.58 -2.38 14.12
CA LEU A 198 0.26 -1.33 13.16
C LEU A 198 -0.11 -1.91 11.78
N PHE A 199 0.60 -2.96 11.35
CA PHE A 199 0.37 -3.64 10.06
C PHE A 199 -0.99 -4.33 9.95
N LEU A 200 -1.70 -4.57 11.05
CA LEU A 200 -3.09 -5.06 11.01
C LEU A 200 -4.02 -4.08 10.28
N ALA A 201 -3.70 -2.80 10.24
CA ALA A 201 -4.40 -1.79 9.45
C ALA A 201 -4.41 -2.12 7.95
N TYR A 202 -3.28 -2.64 7.43
CA TYR A 202 -3.19 -3.12 6.04
C TYR A 202 -4.16 -4.28 5.80
N GLY A 203 -4.17 -5.27 6.69
CA GLY A 203 -5.09 -6.42 6.59
C GLY A 203 -6.56 -6.01 6.66
N ALA A 204 -6.89 -5.09 7.58
CA ALA A 204 -8.24 -4.53 7.66
C ALA A 204 -8.64 -3.79 6.38
N GLY A 205 -7.73 -3.00 5.80
CA GLY A 205 -7.93 -2.32 4.51
C GLY A 205 -8.11 -3.30 3.35
N ALA A 206 -7.37 -4.42 3.36
CA ALA A 206 -7.48 -5.47 2.34
C ALA A 206 -8.85 -6.14 2.32
N ILE A 207 -9.51 -6.23 3.46
CA ILE A 207 -10.88 -6.76 3.57
C ILE A 207 -11.88 -5.67 3.23
N ALA A 208 -11.77 -4.50 3.86
CA ALA A 208 -12.76 -3.44 3.75
C ALA A 208 -12.85 -2.82 2.34
N GLY A 209 -11.71 -2.62 1.66
CA GLY A 209 -11.66 -1.97 0.35
C GLY A 209 -12.44 -2.71 -0.73
N PRO A 210 -12.10 -3.96 -1.05
CA PRO A 210 -12.86 -4.76 -2.01
C PRO A 210 -14.32 -4.98 -1.62
N GLN A 211 -14.64 -5.13 -0.31
CA GLN A 211 -16.01 -5.27 0.18
C GLN A 211 -16.82 -4.01 -0.08
N LEU A 212 -16.27 -2.83 0.19
CA LEU A 212 -16.90 -1.55 -0.12
C LEU A 212 -17.25 -1.45 -1.61
N ALA A 213 -16.28 -1.74 -2.48
CA ALA A 213 -16.50 -1.69 -3.93
C ALA A 213 -17.55 -2.70 -4.40
N GLY A 214 -17.49 -3.94 -3.87
CA GLY A 214 -18.47 -4.99 -4.18
C GLY A 214 -19.88 -4.62 -3.73
N PHE A 215 -20.04 -4.09 -2.52
CA PHE A 215 -21.33 -3.62 -1.99
C PHE A 215 -21.92 -2.51 -2.86
N ILE A 216 -21.11 -1.51 -3.23
CA ILE A 216 -21.56 -0.41 -4.08
C ILE A 216 -21.91 -0.91 -5.48
N ARG A 217 -21.10 -1.80 -6.05
CA ARG A 217 -21.40 -2.42 -7.36
C ARG A 217 -22.74 -3.15 -7.36
N THR A 218 -23.02 -3.88 -6.28
CA THR A 218 -24.27 -4.64 -6.14
C THR A 218 -25.49 -3.70 -5.99
N SER A 219 -25.32 -2.59 -5.26
CA SER A 219 -26.44 -1.65 -4.98
C SER A 219 -26.67 -0.64 -6.10
N THR A 220 -25.63 -0.20 -6.82
CA THR A 220 -25.74 0.87 -7.82
C THR A 220 -25.52 0.40 -9.27
N GLY A 221 -25.11 -0.83 -9.47
CA GLY A 221 -24.76 -1.38 -10.78
C GLY A 221 -23.38 -0.97 -11.30
N SER A 222 -22.61 -0.11 -10.59
CA SER A 222 -21.32 0.41 -11.06
C SER A 222 -20.29 0.52 -9.94
N TYR A 223 -19.04 0.27 -10.26
CA TYR A 223 -17.90 0.50 -9.36
C TYR A 223 -17.55 1.98 -9.17
N ILE A 224 -17.97 2.86 -10.10
CA ILE A 224 -17.65 4.30 -10.06
C ILE A 224 -18.18 4.96 -8.77
N GLY A 225 -19.31 4.52 -8.27
CA GLY A 225 -19.89 5.00 -7.01
C GLY A 225 -19.03 4.76 -5.77
N ALA A 226 -17.96 3.93 -5.84
CA ALA A 226 -17.07 3.70 -4.71
C ALA A 226 -16.07 4.85 -4.49
N PHE A 227 -15.68 5.57 -5.55
CA PHE A 227 -14.66 6.60 -5.48
C PHE A 227 -15.04 7.81 -4.61
N PRO A 228 -16.29 8.33 -4.60
CA PRO A 228 -16.68 9.37 -3.65
C PRO A 228 -16.46 9.00 -2.18
N TYR A 229 -16.73 7.74 -1.81
CA TYR A 229 -16.49 7.28 -0.43
C TYR A 229 -15.00 7.25 -0.10
N VAL A 230 -14.16 6.81 -1.05
CA VAL A 230 -12.70 6.86 -0.88
C VAL A 230 -12.20 8.30 -0.76
N MET A 231 -12.76 9.22 -1.54
CA MET A 231 -12.43 10.65 -1.44
C MET A 231 -12.77 11.21 -0.06
N VAL A 232 -13.95 10.88 0.49
CA VAL A 232 -14.36 11.30 1.86
C VAL A 232 -13.42 10.69 2.90
N LEU A 233 -13.09 9.40 2.79
CA LEU A 233 -12.12 8.75 3.69
C LEU A 233 -10.76 9.40 3.61
N ALA A 234 -10.27 9.73 2.41
CA ALA A 234 -9.01 10.44 2.24
C ALA A 234 -9.04 11.84 2.88
N ALA A 235 -10.17 12.56 2.78
CA ALA A 235 -10.34 13.85 3.48
C ALA A 235 -10.33 13.67 5.01
N ILE A 236 -10.95 12.62 5.55
CA ILE A 236 -10.86 12.29 6.97
C ILE A 236 -9.41 11.99 7.37
N GLY A 237 -8.69 11.16 6.60
CA GLY A 237 -7.29 10.87 6.86
C GLY A 237 -6.38 12.09 6.78
N PHE A 238 -6.73 13.07 5.95
CA PHE A 238 -6.01 14.35 5.85
C PHE A 238 -6.20 15.24 7.09
N LEU A 239 -7.36 15.17 7.75
CA LEU A 239 -7.69 15.97 8.94
C LEU A 239 -7.13 15.39 10.25
N ILE A 240 -6.79 14.09 10.28
CA ILE A 240 -6.19 13.40 11.43
C ILE A 240 -4.69 13.68 11.53
#